data_f0b655c854fd0ecb6e9fe746ab8c791d
#
_entry.id   f0b655c854fd0ecb6e9fe746ab8c791d
#
_cell.length_a   1.000
_cell.length_b   1.000
_cell.length_c   1.000
_cell.angle_alpha   90.00
_cell.angle_beta   90.00
_cell.angle_gamma   90.00
#
_symmetry.space_group_name_H-M   'P 1'
#
loop_
_entity.id
_entity.type
_entity.pdbx_description
1 polymer ?
#
loop_
_entity_poly.entity_id
_entity_poly.type
_entity_poly.pdbx_seq_one_letter_code
_entity_poly.pdbx_strand_id
1 'polypeptide(L)'
;RDLCERYPDRPILGSGDVWDVHDIFRMIAYTGVSAVSVARGCIGNPWIFRQARQMLAGQAPTAPTLAEQRAVLLEHFALSMALNGEKHAGRMMRKFGIKFAQHHPKGEQVKLEFARVSTLEQWRGVLDAWYAEGVPDGAG
;
A
#
# COMPACT_ATOMS: atom_id res chain seq x y z
N ARG A 1 -18.86 14.65 11.12
CA ARG A 1 -18.95 15.32 12.42
C ARG A 1 -20.39 15.38 12.88
N ASP A 2 -21.27 16.04 12.16
CA ASP A 2 -22.69 16.22 12.51
C ASP A 2 -23.42 14.91 12.84
N LEU A 3 -23.11 13.82 12.16
CA LEU A 3 -23.67 12.50 12.47
C LEU A 3 -23.20 11.97 13.83
N CYS A 4 -21.93 12.15 14.17
CA CYS A 4 -21.39 11.71 15.46
C CYS A 4 -22.02 12.51 16.60
N GLU A 5 -22.21 13.79 16.41
CA GLU A 5 -22.88 14.67 17.41
C GLU A 5 -24.37 14.32 17.56
N ARG A 6 -25.04 13.96 16.44
CA ARG A 6 -26.48 13.59 16.45
C ARG A 6 -26.74 12.20 17.02
N TYR A 7 -25.79 11.28 16.88
CA TYR A 7 -25.93 9.88 17.30
C TYR A 7 -24.75 9.40 18.15
N PRO A 8 -24.55 9.96 19.35
CA PRO A 8 -23.39 9.71 20.20
C PRO A 8 -23.26 8.24 20.65
N ASP A 9 -24.39 7.53 20.75
CA ASP A 9 -24.43 6.12 21.17
C ASP A 9 -24.27 5.12 20.02
N ARG A 10 -24.05 5.59 18.81
CA ARG A 10 -23.89 4.71 17.62
C ARG A 10 -22.47 4.75 17.09
N PRO A 11 -21.87 3.59 16.78
CA PRO A 11 -20.58 3.58 16.08
C PRO A 11 -20.76 4.13 14.65
N ILE A 12 -20.08 5.21 14.35
CA ILE A 12 -20.04 5.82 13.01
C ILE A 12 -18.70 5.49 12.37
N LEU A 13 -18.74 4.97 11.16
CA LEU A 13 -17.53 4.71 10.37
C LEU A 13 -17.30 5.86 9.39
N GLY A 14 -16.09 6.43 9.43
CA GLY A 14 -15.63 7.45 8.48
C GLY A 14 -14.99 6.83 7.25
N SER A 15 -15.09 7.48 6.10
CA SER A 15 -14.43 7.11 4.87
C SER A 15 -14.18 8.34 4.01
N GLY A 16 -13.13 8.32 3.20
CA GLY A 16 -12.78 9.37 2.25
C GLY A 16 -11.39 9.94 2.51
N ASP A 17 -10.61 10.13 1.45
CA ASP A 17 -9.30 10.81 1.43
C ASP A 17 -8.29 10.37 2.50
N VAL A 18 -8.26 9.06 2.78
CA VAL A 18 -7.28 8.41 3.65
C VAL A 18 -6.20 7.83 2.75
N TRP A 19 -5.04 8.48 2.69
CA TRP A 19 -3.91 8.10 1.85
C TRP A 19 -2.72 7.58 2.63
N ASP A 20 -2.53 8.05 3.86
CA ASP A 20 -1.51 7.58 4.79
C ASP A 20 -2.09 7.30 6.19
N VAL A 21 -1.26 6.77 7.07
CA VAL A 21 -1.68 6.38 8.42
C VAL A 21 -2.13 7.58 9.27
N HIS A 22 -1.56 8.76 9.06
CA HIS A 22 -1.91 9.96 9.83
C HIS A 22 -3.30 10.48 9.48
N ASP A 23 -3.77 10.25 8.23
CA ASP A 23 -5.12 10.62 7.81
C ASP A 23 -6.19 9.85 8.60
N ILE A 24 -5.91 8.59 8.99
CA ILE A 24 -6.79 7.79 9.84
C ILE A 24 -7.05 8.54 11.16
N PHE A 25 -5.97 8.93 11.84
CA PHE A 25 -6.06 9.59 13.14
C PHE A 25 -6.59 11.02 13.02
N ARG A 26 -6.25 11.72 11.95
CA ARG A 26 -6.79 13.06 11.65
C ARG A 26 -8.31 13.00 11.46
N MET A 27 -8.81 12.00 10.74
CA MET A 27 -10.26 11.81 10.56
C MET A 27 -10.95 11.53 11.89
N ILE A 28 -10.43 10.62 12.71
CA ILE A 28 -10.99 10.33 14.05
C ILE A 28 -11.01 11.59 14.91
N ALA A 29 -9.89 12.29 15.00
CA ALA A 29 -9.77 13.49 15.85
C ALA A 29 -10.69 14.63 15.40
N TYR A 30 -10.85 14.82 14.09
CA TYR A 30 -11.64 15.93 13.54
C TYR A 30 -13.15 15.64 13.56
N THR A 31 -13.56 14.41 13.31
CA THR A 31 -14.98 14.06 13.10
C THR A 31 -15.61 13.33 14.27
N GLY A 32 -14.83 12.68 15.15
CA GLY A 32 -15.32 11.84 16.22
C GLY A 32 -15.82 10.46 15.77
N VAL A 33 -15.50 10.02 14.55
CA VAL A 33 -15.90 8.67 14.07
C VAL A 33 -15.23 7.58 14.90
N SER A 34 -15.93 6.47 15.09
CA SER A 34 -15.49 5.33 15.89
C SER A 34 -14.44 4.48 15.16
N ALA A 35 -14.48 4.47 13.83
CA ALA A 35 -13.54 3.75 13.00
C ALA A 35 -13.41 4.42 11.62
N VAL A 36 -12.33 4.08 10.90
CA VAL A 36 -12.04 4.63 9.58
C VAL A 36 -11.89 3.48 8.57
N SER A 37 -12.63 3.57 7.48
CA SER A 37 -12.48 2.69 6.33
C SER A 37 -11.43 3.25 5.37
N VAL A 38 -10.40 2.46 5.09
CA VAL A 38 -9.37 2.80 4.11
C VAL A 38 -9.67 2.09 2.80
N ALA A 39 -9.92 2.85 1.74
CA ALA A 39 -10.19 2.33 0.41
C ALA A 39 -8.93 2.43 -0.47
N ARG A 40 -8.86 3.43 -1.35
CA ARG A 40 -7.77 3.58 -2.32
C ARG A 40 -6.39 3.78 -1.69
N GLY A 41 -6.31 4.30 -0.47
CA GLY A 41 -5.04 4.53 0.23
C GLY A 41 -4.29 3.25 0.61
N CYS A 42 -4.97 2.09 0.75
CA CYS A 42 -4.29 0.83 0.97
C CYS A 42 -3.81 0.14 -0.33
N ILE A 43 -4.20 0.66 -1.52
CA ILE A 43 -3.70 0.16 -2.80
C ILE A 43 -2.25 0.61 -2.97
N GLY A 44 -1.31 -0.33 -2.88
CA GLY A 44 0.13 -0.06 -2.89
C GLY A 44 0.72 0.21 -1.50
N ASN A 45 -0.11 0.33 -0.46
CA ASN A 45 0.32 0.42 0.95
C ASN A 45 -0.55 -0.47 1.85
N PRO A 46 -0.50 -1.80 1.75
CA PRO A 46 -1.26 -2.67 2.65
C PRO A 46 -0.75 -2.58 4.11
N TRP A 47 0.45 -2.05 4.34
CA TRP A 47 1.03 -1.87 5.67
C TRP A 47 0.41 -0.73 6.48
N ILE A 48 -0.46 0.09 5.88
CA ILE A 48 -1.17 1.19 6.57
C ILE A 48 -1.89 0.71 7.84
N PHE A 49 -2.42 -0.53 7.84
CA PHE A 49 -3.08 -1.11 9.01
C PHE A 49 -2.09 -1.54 10.10
N ARG A 50 -0.90 -2.02 9.74
CA ARG A 50 0.20 -2.27 10.68
C ARG A 50 0.67 -0.97 11.30
N GLN A 51 0.89 0.05 10.48
CA GLN A 51 1.30 1.38 10.89
C GLN A 51 0.28 2.01 11.85
N ALA A 52 -1.02 1.85 11.59
CA ALA A 52 -2.06 2.33 12.48
C ALA A 52 -1.99 1.63 13.87
N ARG A 53 -1.77 0.31 13.91
CA ARG A 53 -1.58 -0.41 15.17
C ARG A 53 -0.32 0.05 15.93
N GLN A 54 0.77 0.32 15.24
CA GLN A 54 1.99 0.87 15.85
C GLN A 54 1.71 2.22 16.50
N MET A 55 1.06 3.13 15.78
CA MET A 55 0.71 4.45 16.34
C MET A 55 -0.24 4.36 17.53
N LEU A 56 -1.23 3.45 17.51
CA LEU A 56 -2.10 3.19 18.65
C LEU A 56 -1.32 2.68 19.89
N ALA A 57 -0.23 1.95 19.66
CA ALA A 57 0.67 1.49 20.71
C ALA A 57 1.73 2.54 21.12
N GLY A 58 1.64 3.77 20.63
CA GLY A 58 2.62 4.83 20.89
C GLY A 58 3.96 4.65 20.20
N GLN A 59 4.03 3.80 19.17
CA GLN A 59 5.23 3.54 18.37
C GLN A 59 5.21 4.35 17.08
N ALA A 60 6.38 4.71 16.58
CA ALA A 60 6.51 5.31 15.26
C ALA A 60 6.11 4.30 14.16
N PRO A 61 5.34 4.72 13.14
CA PRO A 61 5.00 3.85 12.03
C PRO A 61 6.22 3.50 11.20
N THR A 62 6.42 2.20 10.91
CA THR A 62 7.57 1.73 10.14
C THR A 62 7.21 1.54 8.66
N ALA A 63 8.11 1.99 7.78
CA ALA A 63 8.01 1.70 6.36
C ALA A 63 8.23 0.19 6.09
N PRO A 64 7.65 -0.36 5.00
CA PRO A 64 7.95 -1.72 4.60
C PRO A 64 9.38 -1.85 4.07
N THR A 65 10.05 -2.95 4.41
CA THR A 65 11.34 -3.30 3.83
C THR A 65 11.20 -3.72 2.36
N LEU A 66 12.28 -3.70 1.58
CA LEU A 66 12.28 -4.19 0.20
C LEU A 66 11.88 -5.67 0.12
N ALA A 67 12.32 -6.48 1.07
CA ALA A 67 11.93 -7.89 1.15
C ALA A 67 10.42 -8.07 1.38
N GLU A 68 9.82 -7.30 2.29
CA GLU A 68 8.37 -7.31 2.51
C GLU A 68 7.61 -6.86 1.25
N GLN A 69 8.07 -5.81 0.58
CA GLN A 69 7.46 -5.32 -0.65
C GLN A 69 7.52 -6.39 -1.75
N ARG A 70 8.68 -7.03 -1.93
CA ARG A 70 8.87 -8.13 -2.89
C ARG A 70 7.92 -9.30 -2.61
N ALA A 71 7.85 -9.75 -1.37
CA ALA A 71 7.00 -10.88 -0.97
C ALA A 71 5.52 -10.61 -1.30
N VAL A 72 5.01 -9.45 -0.90
CA VAL A 72 3.61 -9.05 -1.16
C VAL A 72 3.34 -8.91 -2.66
N LEU A 73 4.26 -8.34 -3.43
CA LEU A 73 4.11 -8.20 -4.88
C LEU A 73 4.08 -9.56 -5.58
N LEU A 74 4.92 -10.51 -5.18
CA LEU A 74 4.93 -11.88 -5.74
C LEU A 74 3.63 -12.63 -5.42
N GLU A 75 3.18 -12.58 -4.17
CA GLU A 75 1.92 -13.20 -3.74
C GLU A 75 0.73 -12.60 -4.49
N HIS A 76 0.66 -11.28 -4.59
CA HIS A 76 -0.41 -10.59 -5.30
C HIS A 76 -0.43 -10.98 -6.79
N PHE A 77 0.74 -11.11 -7.40
CA PHE A 77 0.83 -11.56 -8.80
C PHE A 77 0.34 -12.99 -8.96
N ALA A 78 0.74 -13.90 -8.06
CA ALA A 78 0.29 -15.30 -8.09
C ALA A 78 -1.24 -15.40 -7.96
N LEU A 79 -1.83 -14.67 -7.01
CA LEU A 79 -3.29 -14.59 -6.84
C LEU A 79 -3.98 -14.00 -8.09
N SER A 80 -3.42 -12.95 -8.67
CA SER A 80 -3.96 -12.34 -9.88
C SER A 80 -3.94 -13.30 -11.07
N MET A 81 -2.86 -14.10 -11.20
CA MET A 81 -2.77 -15.14 -12.24
C MET A 81 -3.81 -16.24 -12.05
N ALA A 82 -3.98 -16.71 -10.83
CA ALA A 82 -4.95 -17.76 -10.51
C ALA A 82 -6.40 -17.33 -10.81
N LEU A 83 -6.72 -16.06 -10.57
CA LEU A 83 -8.08 -15.53 -10.77
C LEU A 83 -8.36 -15.06 -12.21
N ASN A 84 -7.38 -14.48 -12.89
CA ASN A 84 -7.61 -13.72 -14.13
C ASN A 84 -6.82 -14.26 -15.33
N GLY A 85 -5.94 -15.22 -15.15
CA GLY A 85 -5.01 -15.72 -16.17
C GLY A 85 -3.85 -14.75 -16.43
N GLU A 86 -2.79 -15.24 -17.05
CA GLU A 86 -1.50 -14.56 -17.20
C GLU A 86 -1.61 -13.20 -17.90
N LYS A 87 -2.32 -13.14 -19.01
CA LYS A 87 -2.46 -11.92 -19.81
C LYS A 87 -3.12 -10.77 -19.06
N HIS A 88 -4.15 -11.06 -18.27
CA HIS A 88 -4.83 -10.06 -17.45
C HIS A 88 -4.02 -9.69 -16.22
N ALA A 89 -3.41 -10.68 -15.57
CA ALA A 89 -2.55 -10.46 -14.41
C ALA A 89 -1.42 -9.48 -14.72
N GLY A 90 -0.69 -9.65 -15.83
CA GLY A 90 0.38 -8.75 -16.22
C GLY A 90 -0.04 -7.29 -16.37
N ARG A 91 -1.25 -7.05 -16.92
CA ARG A 91 -1.79 -5.69 -17.04
C ARG A 91 -2.23 -5.08 -15.72
N MET A 92 -2.88 -5.89 -14.86
CA MET A 92 -3.30 -5.44 -13.53
C MET A 92 -2.11 -5.16 -12.64
N MET A 93 -1.16 -6.08 -12.58
CA MET A 93 0.00 -5.99 -11.71
C MET A 93 0.94 -4.83 -12.06
N ARG A 94 0.96 -4.37 -13.31
CA ARG A 94 1.63 -3.11 -13.67
C ARG A 94 1.15 -1.93 -12.83
N LYS A 95 -0.16 -1.79 -12.65
CA LYS A 95 -0.73 -0.70 -11.83
C LYS A 95 -0.33 -0.83 -10.36
N PHE A 96 -0.31 -2.06 -9.84
CA PHE A 96 0.12 -2.31 -8.46
C PHE A 96 1.61 -2.05 -8.28
N GLY A 97 2.47 -2.51 -9.20
CA GLY A 97 3.90 -2.21 -9.18
C GLY A 97 4.18 -0.71 -9.13
N ILE A 98 3.50 0.07 -9.99
CA ILE A 98 3.60 1.55 -9.99
C ILE A 98 3.20 2.14 -8.62
N LYS A 99 2.17 1.60 -7.97
CA LYS A 99 1.71 2.07 -6.64
C LYS A 99 2.67 1.68 -5.53
N PHE A 100 3.21 0.46 -5.56
CA PHE A 100 4.18 -0.01 -4.58
C PHE A 100 5.52 0.73 -4.68
N ALA A 101 5.90 1.19 -5.86
CA ALA A 101 7.14 1.91 -6.10
C ALA A 101 7.30 3.15 -5.19
N GLN A 102 6.20 3.74 -4.67
CA GLN A 102 6.26 4.85 -3.72
C GLN A 102 7.02 4.52 -2.41
N HIS A 103 7.13 3.23 -2.05
CA HIS A 103 7.83 2.78 -0.85
C HIS A 103 9.29 2.37 -1.13
N HIS A 104 9.71 2.39 -2.39
CA HIS A 104 11.07 2.04 -2.79
C HIS A 104 11.97 3.28 -2.69
N PRO A 105 13.23 3.17 -2.18
CA PRO A 105 14.16 4.30 -2.10
C PRO A 105 14.39 5.02 -3.45
N LYS A 106 14.33 4.26 -4.55
CA LYS A 106 14.42 4.79 -5.93
C LYS A 106 13.06 4.76 -6.63
N GLY A 107 12.00 5.20 -5.95
CA GLY A 107 10.61 5.03 -6.35
C GLY A 107 10.28 5.51 -7.77
N GLU A 108 10.77 6.68 -8.19
CA GLU A 108 10.48 7.20 -9.53
C GLU A 108 11.09 6.34 -10.64
N GLN A 109 12.29 5.78 -10.43
CA GLN A 109 12.92 4.88 -11.40
C GLN A 109 12.16 3.55 -11.50
N VAL A 110 11.85 2.95 -10.35
CA VAL A 110 11.09 1.69 -10.28
C VAL A 110 9.69 1.84 -10.89
N LYS A 111 9.04 2.96 -10.66
CA LYS A 111 7.75 3.31 -11.27
C LYS A 111 7.82 3.32 -12.80
N LEU A 112 8.87 3.90 -13.37
CA LEU A 112 9.09 3.92 -14.83
C LEU A 112 9.31 2.51 -15.40
N GLU A 113 10.06 1.66 -14.69
CA GLU A 113 10.26 0.27 -15.08
C GLU A 113 8.93 -0.51 -15.06
N PHE A 114 8.15 -0.43 -14.00
CA PHE A 114 6.83 -1.06 -13.96
C PHE A 114 5.87 -0.53 -15.02
N ALA A 115 5.97 0.75 -15.40
CA ALA A 115 5.12 1.32 -16.44
C ALA A 115 5.33 0.68 -17.82
N ARG A 116 6.52 0.11 -18.08
CA ARG A 116 6.91 -0.54 -19.35
C ARG A 116 6.61 -2.03 -19.39
N VAL A 117 6.30 -2.64 -18.23
CA VAL A 117 6.06 -4.08 -18.10
C VAL A 117 4.78 -4.49 -18.84
N SER A 118 4.87 -5.53 -19.64
CA SER A 118 3.73 -6.13 -20.34
C SER A 118 3.63 -7.65 -20.16
N THR A 119 4.71 -8.32 -19.74
CA THR A 119 4.78 -9.76 -19.55
C THR A 119 5.16 -10.11 -18.10
N LEU A 120 4.88 -11.34 -17.69
CA LEU A 120 5.30 -11.88 -16.40
C LEU A 120 6.81 -11.85 -16.23
N GLU A 121 7.55 -12.22 -17.28
CA GLU A 121 9.01 -12.25 -17.27
C GLU A 121 9.60 -10.85 -17.01
N GLN A 122 9.12 -9.84 -17.73
CA GLN A 122 9.53 -8.44 -17.53
C GLN A 122 9.21 -7.98 -16.09
N TRP A 123 8.03 -8.35 -15.59
CA TRP A 123 7.61 -7.99 -14.24
C TRP A 123 8.52 -8.62 -13.17
N ARG A 124 8.87 -9.90 -13.31
CA ARG A 124 9.85 -10.58 -12.44
C ARG A 124 11.22 -9.92 -12.56
N GLY A 125 11.66 -9.58 -13.77
CA GLY A 125 12.92 -8.87 -13.99
C GLY A 125 13.03 -7.56 -13.21
N VAL A 126 11.94 -6.78 -13.12
CA VAL A 126 11.90 -5.58 -12.26
C VAL A 126 12.08 -5.93 -10.79
N LEU A 127 11.41 -6.99 -10.30
CA LEU A 127 11.59 -7.41 -8.91
C LEU A 127 13.01 -7.89 -8.61
N ASP A 128 13.60 -8.63 -9.53
CA ASP A 128 14.96 -9.17 -9.36
C ASP A 128 16.02 -8.06 -9.42
N ALA A 129 15.80 -7.03 -10.22
CA ALA A 129 16.72 -5.90 -10.33
C ALA A 129 16.60 -4.88 -9.19
N TRP A 130 15.40 -4.65 -8.67
CA TRP A 130 15.12 -3.53 -7.77
C TRP A 130 14.76 -3.95 -6.35
N TYR A 131 14.29 -5.18 -6.13
CA TYR A 131 13.84 -5.69 -4.84
C TYR A 131 14.64 -6.93 -4.38
N ALA A 132 15.83 -7.17 -4.96
CA ALA A 132 16.72 -8.25 -4.51
C ALA A 132 17.28 -7.94 -3.11
N GLU A 133 17.55 -9.00 -2.34
CA GLU A 133 18.27 -8.88 -1.07
C GLU A 133 19.67 -8.35 -1.35
N GLY A 134 20.06 -7.27 -0.68
CA GLY A 134 21.37 -6.63 -0.85
C GLY A 134 21.41 -5.37 -1.69
N VAL A 135 20.27 -4.91 -2.23
CA VAL A 135 20.17 -3.52 -2.69
C VAL A 135 20.20 -2.64 -1.43
N PRO A 136 21.23 -1.81 -1.20
CA PRO A 136 21.30 -1.01 0.02
C PRO A 136 20.07 -0.09 0.07
N ASP A 137 19.35 -0.15 1.19
CA ASP A 137 18.40 0.88 1.55
C ASP A 137 19.18 2.20 1.48
N GLY A 138 18.85 3.04 0.50
CA GLY A 138 19.64 4.20 0.15
C GLY A 138 20.02 5.03 1.37
N ALA A 139 21.27 4.91 1.79
CA ALA A 139 21.94 5.88 2.62
C ALA A 139 22.32 7.06 1.70
N GLY A 140 21.66 8.19 1.89
CA GLY A 140 21.94 9.44 1.24
C GLY A 140 21.05 10.49 1.83
#